data_5875e36f0a35300912d389c583cdebe9
#
_entry.id   5875e36f0a35300912d389c583cdebe9
#
_cell.length_a   1.000
_cell.length_b   1.000
_cell.length_c   1.000
_cell.angle_alpha   90.00
_cell.angle_beta   90.00
_cell.angle_gamma   90.00
#
_symmetry.space_group_name_H-M   'P 1'
#
loop_
_entity.id
_entity.type
_entity.pdbx_description
1 polymer ?
#
loop_
_entity_poly.entity_id
_entity_poly.type
_entity_poly.pdbx_seq_one_letter_code
_entity_poly.pdbx_strand_id
1 'polypeptide(L)'
;PMGATHNFNNTIWRGDDHSSSDPYCGAELATGGRFVPGDQRRHGEFLMSAFFRTFVGGETIFAGYWQGRQRAPDAACPGGVGPCDERLLLSQQSGAASRQRIATFVDTSDIRSNDLGLGAELTGFADSSLCSSATDGSGCRSARTYSVATQLQLAWDAAGAIYRNALNGLDASRYDTLSFRVGLVVADARNVGGQEITVTLTDRAGHSASVPASQFSDALFDPPGDPASSS
;
A
#
# COMPACT_ATOMS: atom_id res chain seq x y z
N PRO A 1 6.73 -7.55 -4.26
CA PRO A 1 8.02 -7.29 -3.58
C PRO A 1 8.75 -6.11 -4.21
N MET A 2 9.36 -5.29 -3.41
CA MET A 2 10.23 -4.20 -3.87
C MET A 2 11.52 -4.77 -4.45
N GLY A 3 11.99 -4.22 -5.57
CA GLY A 3 13.20 -4.71 -6.25
C GLY A 3 13.02 -5.98 -7.10
N ALA A 4 11.80 -6.44 -7.28
CA ALA A 4 11.51 -7.55 -8.18
C ALA A 4 11.52 -7.08 -9.65
N THR A 5 11.99 -7.92 -10.55
CA THR A 5 11.94 -7.71 -12.00
C THR A 5 10.92 -8.64 -12.65
N HIS A 6 10.49 -8.30 -13.85
CA HIS A 6 9.49 -9.07 -14.57
C HIS A 6 9.96 -10.50 -14.88
N ASN A 7 11.21 -10.66 -15.33
CA ASN A 7 11.70 -11.94 -15.82
C ASN A 7 12.23 -12.90 -14.75
N PHE A 8 12.62 -12.43 -13.57
CA PHE A 8 13.31 -13.29 -12.61
C PHE A 8 12.42 -14.32 -11.89
N ASN A 9 11.10 -14.22 -12.03
CA ASN A 9 10.19 -15.29 -11.60
C ASN A 9 10.11 -16.46 -12.60
N ASN A 10 10.72 -16.31 -13.76
CA ASN A 10 10.60 -17.20 -14.90
C ASN A 10 11.87 -18.06 -15.03
N THR A 11 11.73 -19.28 -15.49
CA THR A 11 12.85 -20.21 -15.71
C THR A 11 13.36 -20.20 -17.14
N ILE A 12 12.60 -19.64 -18.07
CA ILE A 12 12.92 -19.59 -19.50
C ILE A 12 13.55 -18.24 -19.85
N TRP A 13 12.89 -17.15 -19.50
CA TRP A 13 13.41 -15.80 -19.71
C TRP A 13 14.23 -15.39 -18.49
N ARG A 14 15.54 -15.54 -18.61
CA ARG A 14 16.47 -15.33 -17.49
C ARG A 14 17.22 -14.01 -17.59
N GLY A 15 17.05 -13.30 -18.70
CA GLY A 15 17.64 -11.98 -18.87
C GLY A 15 17.00 -10.97 -17.93
N ASP A 16 17.81 -10.08 -17.40
CA ASP A 16 17.33 -8.94 -16.67
C ASP A 16 16.63 -8.02 -17.67
N ASP A 17 15.34 -7.78 -17.49
CA ASP A 17 14.54 -6.91 -18.33
C ASP A 17 14.55 -5.45 -17.86
N HIS A 18 15.44 -5.16 -16.91
CA HIS A 18 15.66 -3.83 -16.44
C HIS A 18 16.25 -2.93 -17.54
N SER A 19 15.69 -1.75 -17.68
CA SER A 19 16.29 -0.68 -18.47
C SER A 19 17.33 0.04 -17.64
N SER A 20 18.56 0.13 -18.17
CA SER A 20 19.63 0.91 -17.53
C SER A 20 19.31 2.41 -17.38
N SER A 21 18.25 2.87 -18.03
CA SER A 21 17.73 4.23 -17.92
C SER A 21 16.63 4.38 -16.84
N ASP A 22 16.22 3.29 -16.21
CA ASP A 22 15.28 3.34 -15.09
C ASP A 22 16.06 3.52 -13.79
N PRO A 23 16.07 4.70 -13.22
CA PRO A 23 16.88 5.00 -12.04
C PRO A 23 16.34 4.33 -10.77
N TYR A 24 15.07 3.93 -10.69
CA TYR A 24 14.55 3.16 -9.58
C TYR A 24 14.97 1.70 -9.60
N CYS A 25 15.00 1.13 -10.79
CA CYS A 25 15.40 -0.24 -10.98
C CYS A 25 16.89 -0.35 -11.36
N GLY A 26 17.56 0.76 -11.64
CA GLY A 26 18.93 0.84 -12.08
C GLY A 26 19.97 0.56 -11.02
N ALA A 27 19.58 0.65 -9.77
CA ALA A 27 20.47 0.33 -8.68
C ALA A 27 21.06 -1.06 -8.88
N GLU A 28 22.35 -1.13 -8.80
CA GLU A 28 23.09 -2.39 -8.90
C GLU A 28 22.53 -3.41 -7.91
N LEU A 29 22.51 -4.67 -8.32
CA LEU A 29 22.16 -5.78 -7.44
C LEU A 29 23.00 -5.76 -6.15
N ALA A 30 24.24 -5.28 -6.23
CA ALA A 30 25.16 -5.15 -5.11
C ALA A 30 24.72 -4.15 -4.03
N THR A 31 23.88 -3.16 -4.37
CA THR A 31 23.39 -2.17 -3.39
C THR A 31 22.13 -2.62 -2.64
N GLY A 32 21.64 -3.82 -2.95
CA GLY A 32 20.46 -4.38 -2.32
C GLY A 32 19.13 -3.83 -2.82
N GLY A 33 19.12 -2.91 -3.79
CA GLY A 33 17.89 -2.34 -4.34
C GLY A 33 17.07 -3.37 -5.14
N ARG A 34 17.71 -4.34 -5.76
CA ARG A 34 17.08 -5.35 -6.63
C ARG A 34 17.31 -6.77 -6.12
N PHE A 35 16.37 -7.66 -6.40
CA PHE A 35 16.57 -9.09 -6.18
C PHE A 35 17.49 -9.70 -7.24
N VAL A 36 18.35 -10.62 -6.83
CA VAL A 36 18.99 -11.54 -7.75
C VAL A 36 18.00 -12.63 -8.18
N PRO A 37 18.19 -13.28 -9.35
CA PRO A 37 17.21 -14.24 -9.89
C PRO A 37 16.84 -15.36 -8.91
N GLY A 38 17.82 -15.90 -8.17
CA GLY A 38 17.58 -16.96 -7.19
C GLY A 38 16.73 -16.53 -6.02
N ASP A 39 16.94 -15.33 -5.54
CA ASP A 39 16.20 -14.77 -4.41
C ASP A 39 14.76 -14.43 -4.80
N GLN A 40 14.56 -13.84 -5.97
CA GLN A 40 13.22 -13.55 -6.45
C GLN A 40 12.39 -14.82 -6.65
N ARG A 41 12.98 -15.88 -7.21
CA ARG A 41 12.29 -17.18 -7.34
C ARG A 41 11.95 -17.79 -5.99
N ARG A 42 12.89 -17.81 -5.06
CA ARG A 42 12.66 -18.31 -3.70
C ARG A 42 11.48 -17.62 -3.03
N HIS A 43 11.45 -16.30 -3.15
CA HIS A 43 10.36 -15.51 -2.61
C HIS A 43 9.04 -15.79 -3.35
N GLY A 44 9.07 -15.90 -4.67
CA GLY A 44 7.91 -16.28 -5.49
C GLY A 44 7.37 -17.66 -5.14
N GLU A 45 8.25 -18.64 -4.93
CA GLU A 45 7.86 -19.99 -4.49
C GLU A 45 7.17 -19.98 -3.14
N PHE A 46 7.67 -19.18 -2.19
CA PHE A 46 7.02 -19.01 -0.90
C PHE A 46 5.63 -18.40 -1.07
N LEU A 47 5.50 -17.28 -1.82
CA LEU A 47 4.22 -16.62 -2.05
C LEU A 47 3.20 -17.55 -2.69
N MET A 48 3.58 -18.22 -3.76
CA MET A 48 2.70 -19.15 -4.49
C MET A 48 2.29 -20.32 -3.59
N SER A 49 3.24 -20.94 -2.90
CA SER A 49 2.95 -22.06 -2.00
C SER A 49 2.03 -21.63 -0.86
N ALA A 50 2.33 -20.53 -0.20
CA ALA A 50 1.51 -20.00 0.89
C ALA A 50 0.09 -19.65 0.41
N PHE A 51 -0.03 -19.07 -0.79
CA PHE A 51 -1.33 -18.74 -1.38
C PHE A 51 -2.18 -20.00 -1.63
N PHE A 52 -1.65 -20.97 -2.35
CA PHE A 52 -2.41 -22.17 -2.67
C PHE A 52 -2.74 -23.01 -1.44
N ARG A 53 -1.82 -23.13 -0.51
CA ARG A 53 -2.07 -23.85 0.75
C ARG A 53 -3.15 -23.18 1.58
N THR A 54 -3.17 -21.85 1.65
CA THR A 54 -4.18 -21.11 2.41
C THR A 54 -5.54 -21.10 1.72
N PHE A 55 -5.58 -20.62 0.46
CA PHE A 55 -6.85 -20.29 -0.19
C PHE A 55 -7.47 -21.45 -0.97
N VAL A 56 -6.68 -22.44 -1.35
CA VAL A 56 -7.15 -23.65 -2.03
C VAL A 56 -7.13 -24.85 -1.08
N GLY A 57 -6.05 -25.02 -0.32
CA GLY A 57 -5.89 -26.13 0.62
C GLY A 57 -6.57 -25.93 1.97
N GLY A 58 -6.99 -24.73 2.30
CA GLY A 58 -7.64 -24.40 3.59
C GLY A 58 -6.70 -24.42 4.80
N GLU A 59 -5.39 -24.39 4.58
CA GLU A 59 -4.40 -24.39 5.67
C GLU A 59 -4.32 -23.01 6.31
N THR A 60 -4.38 -22.99 7.64
CA THR A 60 -4.39 -21.72 8.40
C THR A 60 -3.00 -21.22 8.82
N ILE A 61 -1.96 -22.03 8.61
CA ILE A 61 -0.60 -21.72 9.06
C ILE A 61 -0.04 -20.41 8.46
N PHE A 62 -0.47 -20.06 7.27
CA PHE A 62 -0.06 -18.82 6.59
C PHE A 62 -1.08 -17.68 6.71
N ALA A 63 -2.19 -17.88 7.43
CA ALA A 63 -3.25 -16.89 7.53
C ALA A 63 -2.74 -15.57 8.13
N GLY A 64 -1.90 -15.65 9.16
CA GLY A 64 -1.27 -14.48 9.78
C GLY A 64 -0.40 -13.67 8.82
N TYR A 65 0.31 -14.34 7.92
CA TYR A 65 1.10 -13.69 6.88
C TYR A 65 0.22 -12.89 5.90
N TRP A 66 -0.80 -13.53 5.36
CA TRP A 66 -1.72 -12.86 4.44
C TRP A 66 -2.52 -11.70 5.06
N GLN A 67 -2.68 -11.72 6.36
CA GLN A 67 -3.34 -10.67 7.14
C GLN A 67 -2.38 -9.57 7.61
N GLY A 68 -1.10 -9.64 7.24
CA GLY A 68 -0.08 -8.68 7.69
C GLY A 68 0.29 -8.80 9.18
N ARG A 69 -0.10 -9.89 9.84
CA ARG A 69 0.18 -10.13 11.28
C ARG A 69 1.40 -11.00 11.53
N GLN A 70 1.94 -11.59 10.50
CA GLN A 70 3.09 -12.49 10.57
C GLN A 70 4.08 -12.14 9.45
N ARG A 71 5.34 -12.11 9.78
CA ARG A 71 6.43 -11.88 8.82
C ARG A 71 6.63 -13.06 7.90
N ALA A 72 7.21 -12.81 6.72
CA ALA A 72 7.73 -13.88 5.90
C ALA A 72 8.85 -14.63 6.65
N PRO A 73 8.97 -15.95 6.48
CA PRO A 73 10.08 -16.67 7.08
C PRO A 73 11.40 -16.21 6.46
N ASP A 74 12.46 -16.13 7.28
CA ASP A 74 13.78 -15.68 6.85
C ASP A 74 14.27 -16.40 5.59
N ALA A 75 13.97 -17.70 5.49
CA ALA A 75 14.31 -18.51 4.34
C ALA A 75 13.65 -18.03 3.02
N ALA A 76 12.60 -17.26 3.07
CA ALA A 76 11.95 -16.66 1.90
C ALA A 76 12.56 -15.30 1.50
N CYS A 77 13.41 -14.74 2.34
CA CYS A 77 14.07 -13.48 2.11
C CYS A 77 15.29 -13.60 1.17
N PRO A 78 15.80 -12.49 0.63
CA PRO A 78 17.03 -12.48 -0.15
C PRO A 78 18.20 -13.15 0.60
N GLY A 79 18.93 -14.00 -0.10
CA GLY A 79 20.02 -14.78 0.50
C GLY A 79 19.57 -15.82 1.53
N GLY A 80 18.26 -15.96 1.79
CA GLY A 80 17.73 -16.80 2.85
C GLY A 80 17.92 -16.20 4.25
N VAL A 81 18.17 -14.92 4.35
CA VAL A 81 18.46 -14.20 5.60
C VAL A 81 17.41 -13.10 5.77
N GLY A 82 16.67 -13.15 6.86
CA GLY A 82 15.67 -12.17 7.23
C GLY A 82 16.14 -11.24 8.35
N PRO A 83 15.29 -10.30 8.75
CA PRO A 83 13.99 -10.01 8.15
C PRO A 83 14.09 -9.24 6.82
N CYS A 84 13.03 -9.29 6.01
CA CYS A 84 12.95 -8.54 4.75
C CYS A 84 11.59 -7.84 4.57
N ASP A 85 10.99 -7.43 5.66
CA ASP A 85 9.64 -6.85 5.69
C ASP A 85 9.54 -5.57 4.90
N GLU A 86 10.60 -4.76 4.86
CA GLU A 86 10.68 -3.52 4.09
C GLU A 86 10.52 -3.72 2.58
N ARG A 87 10.70 -4.95 2.11
CA ARG A 87 10.56 -5.31 0.68
C ARG A 87 9.27 -6.03 0.35
N LEU A 88 8.46 -6.35 1.34
CA LEU A 88 7.30 -7.22 1.22
C LEU A 88 6.02 -6.51 1.64
N LEU A 89 5.51 -5.70 0.75
CA LEU A 89 4.22 -5.06 0.96
C LEU A 89 3.11 -6.02 0.53
N LEU A 90 2.30 -6.45 1.49
CA LEU A 90 1.12 -7.27 1.26
C LEU A 90 -0.14 -6.42 1.33
N SER A 91 -1.02 -6.61 0.37
CA SER A 91 -2.36 -6.03 0.39
C SER A 91 -3.37 -7.15 0.21
N GLN A 92 -4.10 -7.44 1.28
CA GLN A 92 -5.23 -8.36 1.22
C GLN A 92 -6.54 -7.59 1.24
N GLN A 93 -7.44 -7.96 0.35
CA GLN A 93 -8.79 -7.46 0.34
C GLN A 93 -9.77 -8.62 0.54
N SER A 94 -10.52 -8.59 1.64
CA SER A 94 -11.59 -9.57 1.91
C SER A 94 -12.66 -9.55 0.85
N GLY A 95 -13.40 -10.64 0.69
CA GLY A 95 -14.53 -10.72 -0.23
C GLY A 95 -15.58 -9.64 0.04
N ALA A 96 -16.37 -9.26 -0.97
CA ALA A 96 -17.34 -8.16 -0.88
C ALA A 96 -18.34 -8.36 0.27
N ALA A 97 -18.77 -9.61 0.51
CA ALA A 97 -19.71 -9.93 1.59
C ALA A 97 -19.14 -9.72 3.01
N SER A 98 -17.81 -9.69 3.15
CA SER A 98 -17.11 -9.54 4.43
C SER A 98 -16.53 -8.14 4.62
N ARG A 99 -16.91 -7.18 3.78
CA ARG A 99 -16.40 -5.82 3.83
C ARG A 99 -17.51 -4.80 3.94
N GLN A 100 -17.26 -3.77 4.72
CA GLN A 100 -18.00 -2.52 4.65
C GLN A 100 -17.11 -1.46 3.99
N ARG A 101 -17.56 -0.91 2.88
CA ARG A 101 -16.89 0.23 2.25
C ARG A 101 -17.24 1.50 3.00
N ILE A 102 -16.24 2.36 3.19
CA ILE A 102 -16.42 3.65 3.86
C ILE A 102 -16.16 4.78 2.88
N ALA A 103 -15.03 4.76 2.19
CA ALA A 103 -14.67 5.80 1.21
C ALA A 103 -13.81 5.18 0.10
N THR A 104 -14.44 4.86 -1.03
CA THR A 104 -13.75 4.22 -2.17
C THR A 104 -13.49 5.19 -3.31
N PHE A 105 -14.17 6.32 -3.35
CA PHE A 105 -14.09 7.37 -4.38
C PHE A 105 -14.41 6.90 -5.81
N VAL A 106 -14.93 5.68 -5.99
CA VAL A 106 -15.17 5.09 -7.30
C VAL A 106 -16.42 5.68 -7.96
N ASP A 107 -17.46 5.85 -7.17
CA ASP A 107 -18.79 6.24 -7.67
C ASP A 107 -19.21 7.64 -7.21
N THR A 108 -18.29 8.42 -6.63
CA THR A 108 -18.58 9.78 -6.14
C THR A 108 -17.70 10.83 -6.81
N SER A 109 -18.30 11.95 -7.11
CA SER A 109 -17.59 13.19 -7.45
C SER A 109 -17.46 14.14 -6.24
N ASP A 110 -18.06 13.79 -5.12
CA ASP A 110 -18.08 14.60 -3.89
C ASP A 110 -17.16 13.98 -2.82
N ILE A 111 -16.02 14.65 -2.58
CA ILE A 111 -15.06 14.26 -1.55
C ILE A 111 -15.58 14.48 -0.11
N ARG A 112 -16.73 15.14 0.03
CA ARG A 112 -17.37 15.42 1.32
C ARG A 112 -18.46 14.43 1.69
N SER A 113 -18.64 13.39 0.89
CA SER A 113 -19.52 12.27 1.18
C SER A 113 -18.75 10.95 1.16
N ASN A 114 -19.24 9.96 1.88
CA ASN A 114 -18.66 8.62 1.91
C ASN A 114 -19.66 7.57 1.38
N ASP A 115 -19.19 6.34 1.19
CA ASP A 115 -20.00 5.24 0.62
C ASP A 115 -21.14 4.77 1.53
N LEU A 116 -21.23 5.29 2.76
CA LEU A 116 -22.35 5.07 3.67
C LEU A 116 -23.47 6.11 3.48
N GLY A 117 -23.32 7.03 2.55
CA GLY A 117 -24.22 8.17 2.36
C GLY A 117 -24.11 9.22 3.46
N LEU A 118 -23.00 9.27 4.17
CA LEU A 118 -22.75 10.16 5.29
C LEU A 118 -21.68 11.19 4.94
N GLY A 119 -21.57 12.24 5.76
CA GLY A 119 -20.61 13.31 5.55
C GLY A 119 -19.16 12.87 5.77
N ALA A 120 -18.28 13.46 4.99
CA ALA A 120 -16.84 13.49 5.21
C ALA A 120 -16.36 14.93 5.35
N GLU A 121 -15.45 15.17 6.27
CA GLU A 121 -14.88 16.48 6.56
C GLU A 121 -13.40 16.52 6.22
N LEU A 122 -12.97 17.59 5.55
CA LEU A 122 -11.59 17.87 5.25
C LEU A 122 -11.21 19.22 5.86
N THR A 123 -10.22 19.20 6.74
CA THR A 123 -9.77 20.39 7.46
C THR A 123 -8.25 20.48 7.42
N GLY A 124 -7.71 21.67 7.19
CA GLY A 124 -6.27 21.92 7.23
C GLY A 124 -5.47 21.44 6.02
N PHE A 125 -6.14 20.99 4.95
CA PHE A 125 -5.48 20.67 3.69
C PHE A 125 -5.29 21.92 2.84
N ALA A 126 -4.13 22.04 2.24
CA ALA A 126 -3.82 23.07 1.23
C ALA A 126 -4.48 22.74 -0.11
N ASP A 127 -4.62 21.45 -0.43
CA ASP A 127 -5.35 20.96 -1.59
C ASP A 127 -6.01 19.62 -1.30
N SER A 128 -7.17 19.40 -1.92
CA SER A 128 -7.89 18.13 -1.86
C SER A 128 -8.70 17.96 -3.14
N SER A 129 -8.42 16.91 -3.90
CA SER A 129 -9.06 16.66 -5.19
C SER A 129 -9.16 15.17 -5.49
N LEU A 130 -10.15 14.82 -6.32
CA LEU A 130 -10.18 13.49 -6.92
C LEU A 130 -9.29 13.44 -8.14
N CYS A 131 -8.57 12.36 -8.29
CA CYS A 131 -7.76 12.10 -9.46
C CYS A 131 -7.94 10.67 -9.96
N SER A 132 -7.80 10.47 -11.27
CA SER A 132 -7.83 9.16 -11.90
C SER A 132 -6.83 9.14 -13.05
N SER A 133 -5.96 8.17 -13.08
CA SER A 133 -5.00 8.02 -14.18
C SER A 133 -5.65 7.59 -15.49
N ALA A 134 -6.90 7.10 -15.45
CA ALA A 134 -7.56 6.54 -16.64
C ALA A 134 -8.43 7.54 -17.39
N THR A 135 -8.90 8.63 -16.77
CA THR A 135 -10.03 9.39 -17.32
C THR A 135 -9.74 10.82 -17.68
N ASP A 136 -8.72 11.47 -17.14
CA ASP A 136 -8.58 12.91 -17.30
C ASP A 136 -7.21 13.40 -17.79
N GLY A 137 -6.27 12.51 -18.01
CA GLY A 137 -4.91 12.92 -18.43
C GLY A 137 -4.16 13.77 -17.41
N SER A 138 -4.83 14.21 -16.34
CA SER A 138 -4.26 14.98 -15.24
C SER A 138 -3.63 14.08 -14.18
N GLY A 139 -3.87 12.80 -14.27
CA GLY A 139 -3.31 11.70 -13.51
C GLY A 139 -3.12 11.96 -12.03
N CYS A 140 -3.41 10.98 -11.23
CA CYS A 140 -2.90 10.99 -9.87
C CYS A 140 -1.38 11.08 -9.95
N ARG A 141 -0.80 12.16 -9.48
CA ARG A 141 0.66 12.40 -9.55
C ARG A 141 1.48 11.35 -8.80
N SER A 142 0.80 10.56 -8.00
CA SER A 142 1.40 9.72 -6.99
C SER A 142 2.05 8.45 -7.47
N ALA A 143 1.74 7.99 -8.62
CA ALA A 143 2.38 6.80 -9.11
C ALA A 143 2.13 6.71 -10.61
N ARG A 144 3.06 6.18 -11.32
CA ARG A 144 2.84 5.59 -12.64
C ARG A 144 1.84 4.41 -12.52
N THR A 145 0.76 4.61 -11.79
CA THR A 145 -0.24 3.58 -11.62
C THR A 145 -1.18 3.67 -12.80
N TYR A 146 -1.16 2.67 -13.60
CA TYR A 146 -2.24 2.35 -14.50
C TYR A 146 -3.51 1.96 -13.74
N SER A 147 -3.68 2.45 -12.52
CA SER A 147 -4.87 2.22 -11.73
C SER A 147 -6.02 3.00 -12.35
N VAL A 148 -7.04 2.29 -12.76
CA VAL A 148 -8.32 2.87 -13.20
C VAL A 148 -9.16 3.38 -12.02
N ALA A 149 -8.73 3.17 -10.80
CA ALA A 149 -9.46 3.59 -9.61
C ALA A 149 -9.27 5.08 -9.37
N THR A 150 -10.37 5.79 -9.14
CA THR A 150 -10.34 7.16 -8.64
C THR A 150 -9.76 7.18 -7.22
N GLN A 151 -8.95 8.17 -6.93
CA GLN A 151 -8.25 8.33 -5.65
C GLN A 151 -8.49 9.75 -5.12
N LEU A 152 -8.51 9.88 -3.81
CA LEU A 152 -8.48 11.18 -3.15
C LEU A 152 -7.01 11.58 -2.96
N GLN A 153 -6.59 12.66 -3.62
CA GLN A 153 -5.31 13.29 -3.40
C GLN A 153 -5.44 14.37 -2.35
N LEU A 154 -4.57 14.36 -1.36
CA LEU A 154 -4.52 15.31 -0.26
C LEU A 154 -3.15 15.96 -0.17
N ALA A 155 -3.10 17.27 0.01
CA ALA A 155 -1.87 18.00 0.28
C ALA A 155 -2.04 18.89 1.51
N TRP A 156 -1.01 18.93 2.36
CA TRP A 156 -0.97 19.78 3.55
C TRP A 156 0.40 20.42 3.67
N ASP A 157 0.45 21.63 4.20
CA ASP A 157 1.68 22.40 4.41
C ASP A 157 2.10 22.44 5.88
N ALA A 158 1.21 21.98 6.78
CA ALA A 158 1.47 21.94 8.22
C ALA A 158 0.80 20.72 8.86
N ALA A 159 1.32 20.26 9.97
CA ALA A 159 0.71 19.21 10.76
C ALA A 159 -0.69 19.63 11.25
N GLY A 160 -1.57 18.62 11.46
CA GLY A 160 -2.93 18.84 11.97
C GLY A 160 -4.01 18.85 10.89
N ALA A 161 -3.69 18.54 9.64
CA ALA A 161 -4.71 18.29 8.63
C ALA A 161 -5.49 17.01 8.99
N ILE A 162 -6.82 17.05 8.84
CA ILE A 162 -7.72 15.98 9.25
C ILE A 162 -8.69 15.64 8.13
N TYR A 163 -8.74 14.38 7.76
CA TYR A 163 -9.79 13.78 6.96
C TYR A 163 -10.63 12.87 7.86
N ARG A 164 -11.90 13.22 8.04
CA ARG A 164 -12.83 12.53 8.95
C ARG A 164 -14.01 11.98 8.17
N ASN A 165 -14.37 10.73 8.42
CA ASN A 165 -15.58 10.10 7.90
C ASN A 165 -16.58 9.84 9.02
N ALA A 166 -17.84 10.28 8.83
CA ALA A 166 -18.92 9.91 9.71
C ALA A 166 -19.30 8.44 9.49
N LEU A 167 -19.44 7.69 10.57
CA LEU A 167 -19.81 6.26 10.54
C LEU A 167 -21.22 6.01 11.12
N ASN A 168 -21.82 7.01 11.80
CA ASN A 168 -23.17 7.04 12.36
C ASN A 168 -23.68 5.70 12.93
N GLY A 169 -22.84 5.10 13.76
CA GLY A 169 -23.21 3.87 14.45
C GLY A 169 -23.07 2.61 13.65
N LEU A 170 -22.21 2.62 12.67
CA LEU A 170 -21.68 1.37 12.12
C LEU A 170 -21.23 0.48 13.28
N ASP A 171 -21.77 -0.73 13.36
CA ASP A 171 -21.30 -1.73 14.30
C ASP A 171 -19.96 -2.30 13.82
N ALA A 172 -18.88 -1.74 14.34
CA ALA A 172 -17.52 -2.13 13.99
C ALA A 172 -17.09 -3.45 14.65
N SER A 173 -17.84 -3.97 15.63
CA SER A 173 -17.52 -5.24 16.30
C SER A 173 -17.54 -6.46 15.37
N ARG A 174 -18.14 -6.30 14.21
CA ARG A 174 -18.23 -7.33 13.15
C ARG A 174 -17.00 -7.41 12.26
N TYR A 175 -16.04 -6.51 12.44
CA TYR A 175 -14.86 -6.39 11.58
C TYR A 175 -13.59 -6.44 12.43
N ASP A 176 -12.64 -7.26 12.01
CA ASP A 176 -11.36 -7.43 12.70
C ASP A 176 -10.32 -6.40 12.22
N THR A 177 -10.57 -5.75 11.10
CA THR A 177 -9.55 -4.92 10.43
C THR A 177 -10.16 -3.70 9.77
N LEU A 178 -9.55 -2.54 9.96
CA LEU A 178 -9.70 -1.38 9.10
C LEU A 178 -8.56 -1.41 8.07
N SER A 179 -8.90 -1.36 6.79
CA SER A 179 -7.91 -1.31 5.72
C SER A 179 -8.12 -0.10 4.82
N PHE A 180 -7.05 0.52 4.38
CA PHE A 180 -7.05 1.57 3.38
C PHE A 180 -5.79 1.46 2.52
N ARG A 181 -5.88 2.01 1.32
CA ARG A 181 -4.73 2.12 0.42
C ARG A 181 -4.23 3.55 0.45
N VAL A 182 -2.94 3.70 0.57
CA VAL A 182 -2.27 4.99 0.64
C VAL A 182 -0.95 4.91 -0.12
N GLY A 183 -0.53 6.02 -0.68
CA GLY A 183 0.77 6.15 -1.31
C GLY A 183 1.21 7.61 -1.31
N LEU A 184 2.51 7.83 -1.40
CA LEU A 184 3.10 9.16 -1.51
C LEU A 184 3.07 9.65 -2.96
N VAL A 185 2.96 10.96 -3.13
CA VAL A 185 3.36 11.65 -4.35
C VAL A 185 4.88 11.83 -4.30
N VAL A 186 5.62 10.84 -4.77
CA VAL A 186 7.08 10.73 -4.56
C VAL A 186 7.84 11.93 -5.15
N ALA A 187 7.36 12.50 -6.26
CA ALA A 187 7.98 13.67 -6.88
C ALA A 187 7.75 15.00 -6.13
N ASP A 188 6.93 15.02 -5.08
CA ASP A 188 6.69 16.23 -4.29
C ASP A 188 7.77 16.39 -3.22
N ALA A 189 8.49 17.50 -3.26
CA ALA A 189 9.59 17.77 -2.33
C ALA A 189 9.17 17.77 -0.84
N ARG A 190 7.88 17.95 -0.55
CA ARG A 190 7.33 17.85 0.81
C ARG A 190 7.35 16.43 1.36
N ASN A 191 7.46 15.44 0.50
CA ASN A 191 7.43 14.02 0.85
C ASN A 191 8.81 13.40 0.99
N VAL A 192 9.88 14.18 0.86
CA VAL A 192 11.24 13.69 1.09
C VAL A 192 11.37 13.16 2.52
N GLY A 193 11.76 11.89 2.65
CA GLY A 193 11.85 11.19 3.93
C GLY A 193 10.53 10.58 4.41
N GLY A 194 9.48 10.67 3.60
CA GLY A 194 8.17 10.08 3.90
C GLY A 194 7.22 10.98 4.68
N GLN A 195 6.06 10.43 5.01
CA GLN A 195 5.00 11.09 5.76
C GLN A 195 4.46 10.17 6.85
N GLU A 196 3.98 10.76 7.93
CA GLU A 196 3.27 10.02 8.97
C GLU A 196 1.81 10.49 9.05
N ILE A 197 0.91 9.54 9.13
CA ILE A 197 -0.49 9.80 9.42
C ILE A 197 -0.92 9.02 10.65
N THR A 198 -1.80 9.60 11.44
CA THR A 198 -2.42 8.93 12.58
C THR A 198 -3.85 8.53 12.22
N VAL A 199 -4.17 7.26 12.37
CA VAL A 199 -5.53 6.74 12.22
C VAL A 199 -6.21 6.74 13.57
N THR A 200 -7.35 7.41 13.66
CA THR A 200 -8.14 7.51 14.90
C THR A 200 -9.54 6.97 14.69
N LEU A 201 -9.98 6.09 15.57
CA LEU A 201 -11.37 5.68 15.68
C LEU A 201 -11.99 6.28 16.94
N THR A 202 -13.18 6.85 16.80
CA THR A 202 -13.93 7.41 17.92
C THR A 202 -15.29 6.74 18.01
N ASP A 203 -15.66 6.24 19.19
CA ASP A 203 -16.96 5.64 19.44
C ASP A 203 -18.07 6.69 19.70
N ARG A 204 -19.28 6.23 19.88
CA ARG A 204 -20.44 7.11 20.17
C ARG A 204 -20.36 7.80 21.53
N ALA A 205 -19.63 7.25 22.47
CA ALA A 205 -19.42 7.83 23.79
C ALA A 205 -18.30 8.87 23.79
N GLY A 206 -17.59 9.02 22.66
CA GLY A 206 -16.47 9.94 22.51
C GLY A 206 -15.12 9.36 22.90
N HIS A 207 -15.04 8.09 23.22
CA HIS A 207 -13.74 7.44 23.45
C HIS A 207 -13.01 7.27 22.12
N SER A 208 -11.73 7.55 22.11
CA SER A 208 -10.89 7.47 20.91
C SER A 208 -9.70 6.55 21.13
N ALA A 209 -9.34 5.83 20.09
CA ALA A 209 -8.09 5.10 19.98
C ALA A 209 -7.35 5.53 18.71
N SER A 210 -6.06 5.73 18.82
CA SER A 210 -5.22 6.24 17.73
C SER A 210 -3.98 5.39 17.55
N VAL A 211 -3.58 5.19 16.30
CA VAL A 211 -2.36 4.49 15.94
C VAL A 211 -1.66 5.22 14.79
N PRO A 212 -0.33 5.39 14.81
CA PRO A 212 0.41 5.86 13.64
C PRO A 212 0.42 4.78 12.56
N ALA A 213 0.32 5.17 11.30
CA ALA A 213 0.30 4.23 10.18
C ALA A 213 1.61 3.46 10.04
N SER A 214 2.73 4.07 10.39
CA SER A 214 4.07 3.46 10.39
C SER A 214 4.20 2.20 11.26
N GLN A 215 3.32 2.01 12.25
CA GLN A 215 3.28 0.77 13.03
C GLN A 215 2.86 -0.47 12.20
N PHE A 216 2.22 -0.26 11.07
CA PHE A 216 1.64 -1.32 10.27
C PHE A 216 2.13 -1.37 8.82
N SER A 217 2.72 -0.28 8.32
CA SER A 217 3.11 -0.19 6.93
C SER A 217 4.12 0.92 6.69
N ASP A 218 5.09 0.64 5.83
CA ASP A 218 6.05 1.64 5.33
C ASP A 218 5.56 2.32 4.04
N ALA A 219 4.27 2.19 3.69
CA ALA A 219 3.72 2.71 2.43
C ALA A 219 3.80 4.23 2.28
N LEU A 220 4.00 4.96 3.39
CA LEU A 220 4.18 6.41 3.41
C LEU A 220 5.64 6.86 3.57
N PHE A 221 6.58 5.95 3.43
CA PHE A 221 8.01 6.23 3.46
C PHE A 221 8.63 5.94 2.10
N ASP A 222 9.72 6.61 1.81
CA ASP A 222 10.43 6.37 0.56
C ASP A 222 10.87 4.91 0.48
N PRO A 223 10.50 4.19 -0.59
CA PRO A 223 11.00 2.85 -0.77
C PRO A 223 12.52 2.87 -0.94
N PRO A 224 13.22 1.76 -0.63
CA PRO A 224 14.64 1.64 -0.93
C PRO A 224 14.90 1.90 -2.41
N GLY A 225 15.73 2.88 -2.72
CA GLY A 225 16.03 3.28 -4.09
C GLY A 225 16.43 4.74 -4.16
N ASP A 226 16.54 5.28 -5.37
CA ASP A 226 16.82 6.70 -5.60
C ASP A 226 15.49 7.46 -5.76
N PRO A 227 15.09 8.27 -4.77
CA PRO A 227 13.85 9.05 -4.87
C PRO A 227 13.91 10.17 -5.93
N ALA A 228 15.11 10.59 -6.34
CA ALA A 228 15.27 11.65 -7.34
C ALA A 228 14.85 11.25 -8.75
N SER A 229 14.54 10.00 -8.96
CA SER A 229 14.28 9.42 -10.27
C SER A 229 12.82 9.11 -10.57
N SER A 230 11.92 9.56 -9.74
CA SER A 230 10.47 9.38 -9.90
C SER A 230 9.80 10.42 -10.78
N SER A 231 10.50 10.99 -11.73
CA SER A 231 9.90 11.92 -12.72
C SER A 231 9.31 11.17 -13.91
#